data_57cc9fe058cb9a7d566a66c5a4797e1c
#
_entry.id   57cc9fe058cb9a7d566a66c5a4797e1c
#
_cell.length_a   1.000
_cell.length_b   1.000
_cell.length_c   1.000
_cell.angle_alpha   90.00
_cell.angle_beta   90.00
_cell.angle_gamma   90.00
#
_symmetry.space_group_name_H-M   'P 1'
#
loop_
_entity.id
_entity.type
_entity.pdbx_description
1 polymer ?
#
loop_
_entity_poly.entity_id
_entity_poly.type
_entity_poly.pdbx_seq_one_letter_code
_entity_poly.pdbx_strand_id
1 'polypeptide(L)'
;MSTILIIFCILSAITLATAFLTIFTKNPIHSAIYLVLCFFSVAGHYLLFNAQFLAVVHIIVYSGAIMILFLFTVMLMNLNKEDEVHKPRVTRLAAGIIFIVTSLVLLAIFVATKPIVGPYDDRETDYQSIKVLGKVLLNEYMVPFEFASVLLLVAMIGAVLLSKREKIEKK
;
A
#
# COMPACT_ATOMS: atom_id res chain seq x y z
N MET A 1 17.18 25.15 2.51
CA MET A 1 16.48 23.85 2.49
C MET A 1 16.88 23.15 1.22
N SER A 2 17.30 21.90 1.29
CA SER A 2 17.64 21.15 0.07
C SER A 2 16.38 20.94 -0.77
N THR A 3 16.50 21.04 -2.08
CA THR A 3 15.38 20.83 -3.05
C THR A 3 14.63 19.52 -2.76
N ILE A 4 15.35 18.49 -2.36
CA ILE A 4 14.81 17.18 -1.97
C ILE A 4 13.82 17.29 -0.80
N LEU A 5 14.13 18.11 0.22
CA LEU A 5 13.24 18.29 1.36
C LEU A 5 11.94 18.99 0.96
N ILE A 6 12.01 19.95 0.05
CA ILE A 6 10.81 20.65 -0.46
C ILE A 6 9.91 19.66 -1.21
N ILE A 7 10.49 18.87 -2.11
CA ILE A 7 9.74 17.84 -2.87
C ILE A 7 9.14 16.81 -1.92
N PHE A 8 9.89 16.36 -0.92
CA PHE A 8 9.40 15.44 0.11
C PHE A 8 8.19 16.02 0.87
N CYS A 9 8.25 17.29 1.30
CA CYS A 9 7.13 17.92 2.00
C CYS A 9 5.89 18.05 1.10
N ILE A 10 6.05 18.39 -0.17
CA ILE A 10 4.94 18.47 -1.14
C ILE A 10 4.30 17.10 -1.34
N LEU A 11 5.09 16.06 -1.61
CA LEU A 11 4.59 14.70 -1.78
C LEU A 11 3.90 14.19 -0.51
N SER A 12 4.47 14.46 0.67
CA SER A 12 3.87 14.08 1.95
C SER A 12 2.51 14.76 2.16
N ALA A 13 2.40 16.03 1.83
CA ALA A 13 1.13 16.76 1.91
C ALA A 13 0.08 16.16 0.96
N ILE A 14 0.46 15.80 -0.27
CA ILE A 14 -0.43 15.15 -1.24
C ILE A 14 -0.85 13.78 -0.73
N THR A 15 0.08 12.98 -0.22
CA THR A 15 -0.21 11.63 0.33
C THR A 15 -1.21 11.71 1.48
N LEU A 16 -0.97 12.61 2.44
CA LEU A 16 -1.86 12.78 3.59
C LEU A 16 -3.24 13.31 3.17
N ALA A 17 -3.30 14.28 2.27
CA ALA A 17 -4.56 14.81 1.77
C ALA A 17 -5.37 13.75 1.03
N THR A 18 -4.76 13.00 0.11
CA THR A 18 -5.44 11.95 -0.64
C THR A 18 -5.84 10.77 0.24
N ALA A 19 -5.02 10.36 1.21
CA ALA A 19 -5.36 9.34 2.19
C ALA A 19 -6.57 9.75 3.05
N PHE A 20 -6.60 11.01 3.49
CA PHE A 20 -7.71 11.57 4.25
C PHE A 20 -9.00 11.59 3.41
N LEU A 21 -8.93 12.08 2.17
CA LEU A 21 -10.06 12.11 1.25
C LEU A 21 -10.60 10.70 0.94
N THR A 22 -9.72 9.69 0.86
CA THR A 22 -10.11 8.29 0.67
C THR A 22 -11.06 7.81 1.78
N ILE A 23 -10.81 8.19 3.03
CA ILE A 23 -11.59 7.75 4.19
C ILE A 23 -12.89 8.54 4.33
N PHE A 24 -12.88 9.85 4.06
CA PHE A 24 -14.02 10.74 4.30
C PHE A 24 -14.99 10.82 3.12
N THR A 25 -14.60 10.36 1.94
CA THR A 25 -15.47 10.42 0.76
C THR A 25 -16.59 9.38 0.85
N LYS A 26 -17.83 9.83 0.75
CA LYS A 26 -19.02 8.95 0.80
C LYS A 26 -19.18 8.08 -0.45
N ASN A 27 -18.72 8.57 -1.60
CA ASN A 27 -18.82 7.82 -2.85
C ASN A 27 -17.62 6.85 -2.97
N PRO A 28 -17.87 5.53 -2.99
CA PRO A 28 -16.81 4.53 -3.02
C PRO A 28 -15.93 4.61 -4.28
N ILE A 29 -16.47 5.07 -5.40
CA ILE A 29 -15.70 5.26 -6.65
C ILE A 29 -14.69 6.41 -6.48
N HIS A 30 -15.13 7.56 -5.94
CA HIS A 30 -14.24 8.69 -5.66
C HIS A 30 -13.19 8.33 -4.60
N SER A 31 -13.58 7.59 -3.55
CA SER A 31 -12.65 7.07 -2.55
C SER A 31 -11.54 6.23 -3.18
N ALA A 32 -11.90 5.33 -4.09
CA ALA A 32 -10.93 4.51 -4.81
C ALA A 32 -10.01 5.33 -5.71
N ILE A 33 -10.50 6.38 -6.37
CA ILE A 33 -9.67 7.30 -7.16
C ILE A 33 -8.66 8.05 -6.28
N TYR A 34 -9.07 8.53 -5.11
CA TYR A 34 -8.15 9.17 -4.17
C TYR A 34 -7.08 8.18 -3.65
N LEU A 35 -7.45 6.91 -3.48
CA LEU A 35 -6.51 5.87 -3.09
C LEU A 35 -5.46 5.60 -4.18
N VAL A 36 -5.86 5.61 -5.46
CA VAL A 36 -4.91 5.53 -6.59
C VAL A 36 -3.91 6.69 -6.55
N LEU A 37 -4.40 7.92 -6.36
CA LEU A 37 -3.54 9.10 -6.26
C LEU A 37 -2.59 9.02 -5.05
N CYS A 38 -3.07 8.47 -3.93
CA CYS A 38 -2.25 8.20 -2.76
C CYS A 38 -1.09 7.24 -3.10
N PHE A 39 -1.37 6.14 -3.80
CA PHE A 39 -0.34 5.18 -4.21
C PHE A 39 0.67 5.77 -5.20
N PHE A 40 0.25 6.62 -6.13
CA PHE A 40 1.18 7.36 -6.98
C PHE A 40 2.11 8.27 -6.18
N SER A 41 1.58 8.94 -5.17
CA SER A 41 2.38 9.79 -4.30
C SER A 41 3.37 8.97 -3.45
N VAL A 42 2.97 7.80 -2.96
CA VAL A 42 3.86 6.85 -2.27
C VAL A 42 4.98 6.36 -3.20
N ALA A 43 4.67 6.06 -4.46
CA ALA A 43 5.70 5.72 -5.45
C ALA A 43 6.71 6.87 -5.65
N GLY A 44 6.24 8.13 -5.60
CA GLY A 44 7.10 9.30 -5.59
C GLY A 44 8.07 9.33 -4.40
N HIS A 45 7.62 8.94 -3.20
CA HIS A 45 8.51 8.81 -2.05
C HIS A 45 9.59 7.73 -2.25
N TYR A 46 9.25 6.60 -2.87
CA TYR A 46 10.25 5.58 -3.21
C TYR A 46 11.34 6.14 -4.14
N LEU A 47 10.97 6.99 -5.10
CA LEU A 47 11.97 7.66 -5.95
C LEU A 47 12.88 8.60 -5.15
N LEU A 48 12.33 9.34 -4.17
CA LEU A 48 13.13 10.20 -3.30
C LEU A 48 14.11 9.40 -2.42
N PHE A 49 13.76 8.18 -2.04
CA PHE A 49 14.64 7.26 -1.33
C PHE A 49 15.56 6.48 -2.25
N ASN A 50 15.63 6.87 -3.54
CA ASN A 50 16.43 6.21 -4.57
C ASN A 50 16.06 4.72 -4.82
N ALA A 51 14.88 4.27 -4.36
CA ALA A 51 14.36 2.92 -4.53
C ALA A 51 13.57 2.78 -5.84
N GLN A 52 14.25 2.98 -6.98
CA GLN A 52 13.63 3.07 -8.31
C GLN A 52 12.84 1.81 -8.68
N PHE A 53 13.38 0.63 -8.39
CA PHE A 53 12.70 -0.64 -8.67
C PHE A 53 11.39 -0.76 -7.89
N LEU A 54 11.41 -0.41 -6.59
CA LEU A 54 10.20 -0.42 -5.76
C LEU A 54 9.16 0.57 -6.28
N ALA A 55 9.57 1.76 -6.71
CA ALA A 55 8.65 2.75 -7.27
C ALA A 55 7.91 2.21 -8.49
N VAL A 56 8.64 1.60 -9.43
CA VAL A 56 8.07 1.03 -10.65
C VAL A 56 7.13 -0.14 -10.33
N VAL A 57 7.54 -1.06 -9.47
CA VAL A 57 6.69 -2.19 -9.04
C VAL A 57 5.45 -1.70 -8.32
N HIS A 58 5.57 -0.68 -7.46
CA HIS A 58 4.43 -0.10 -6.74
C HIS A 58 3.38 0.49 -7.72
N ILE A 59 3.82 1.18 -8.76
CA ILE A 59 2.91 1.71 -9.78
C ILE A 59 2.25 0.57 -10.55
N ILE A 60 3.01 -0.40 -11.03
CA ILE A 60 2.48 -1.48 -11.87
C ILE A 60 1.51 -2.36 -11.09
N VAL A 61 1.86 -2.75 -9.87
CA VAL A 61 1.08 -3.72 -9.08
C VAL A 61 -0.01 -3.03 -8.28
N TYR A 62 0.35 -2.05 -7.42
CA TYR A 62 -0.64 -1.41 -6.53
C TYR A 62 -1.56 -0.46 -7.27
N SER A 63 -1.01 0.54 -7.96
CA SER A 63 -1.82 1.53 -8.68
C SER A 63 -2.44 0.95 -9.96
N GLY A 64 -1.77 -0.01 -10.60
CA GLY A 64 -2.25 -0.66 -11.80
C GLY A 64 -3.17 -1.85 -11.49
N ALA A 65 -2.60 -3.03 -11.26
CA ALA A 65 -3.37 -4.27 -11.22
C ALA A 65 -4.39 -4.32 -10.06
N ILE A 66 -3.94 -4.03 -8.83
CA ILE A 66 -4.78 -4.16 -7.63
C ILE A 66 -5.89 -3.10 -7.63
N MET A 67 -5.56 -1.85 -7.92
CA MET A 67 -6.55 -0.77 -7.86
C MET A 67 -7.57 -0.82 -8.98
N ILE A 68 -7.18 -1.26 -10.19
CA ILE A 68 -8.13 -1.46 -11.28
C ILE A 68 -9.11 -2.57 -10.92
N LEU A 69 -8.60 -3.70 -10.37
CA LEU A 69 -9.46 -4.79 -9.90
C LEU A 69 -10.41 -4.32 -8.79
N PHE A 70 -9.89 -3.54 -7.84
CA PHE A 70 -10.69 -2.98 -6.75
C PHE A 70 -11.79 -2.03 -7.26
N LEU A 71 -11.45 -1.10 -8.16
CA LEU A 71 -12.41 -0.20 -8.80
C LEU A 71 -13.51 -0.98 -9.52
N PHE A 72 -13.13 -2.02 -10.28
CA PHE A 72 -14.09 -2.86 -10.97
C PHE A 72 -15.03 -3.58 -10.00
N THR A 73 -14.47 -4.15 -8.93
CA THR A 73 -15.25 -4.84 -7.89
C THR A 73 -16.23 -3.89 -7.20
N VAL A 74 -15.79 -2.70 -6.81
CA VAL A 74 -16.62 -1.68 -6.16
C VAL A 74 -17.73 -1.19 -7.09
N MET A 75 -17.45 -1.07 -8.40
CA MET A 75 -18.44 -0.68 -9.39
C MET A 75 -19.51 -1.76 -9.59
N LEU A 76 -19.14 -3.04 -9.49
CA LEU A 76 -20.10 -4.15 -9.62
C LEU A 76 -20.92 -4.40 -8.35
N MET A 77 -20.40 -4.00 -7.19
CA MET A 77 -21.13 -4.10 -5.93
C MET A 77 -22.21 -3.01 -5.84
N ASN A 78 -23.44 -3.43 -5.56
CA ASN A 78 -24.53 -2.49 -5.25
C ASN A 78 -24.38 -1.97 -3.81
N LEU A 79 -23.57 -0.92 -3.63
CA LEU A 79 -23.29 -0.31 -2.33
C LEU A 79 -24.39 0.69 -1.89
N ASN A 80 -25.48 0.77 -2.63
CA ASN A 80 -26.57 1.74 -2.38
C ASN A 80 -27.57 1.26 -1.31
N LYS A 81 -27.30 0.16 -0.62
CA LYS A 81 -28.09 -0.23 0.54
C LYS A 81 -27.57 0.50 1.77
N GLU A 82 -28.27 1.56 2.12
CA GLU A 82 -28.12 2.29 3.38
C GLU A 82 -28.63 1.46 4.57
N ASP A 83 -27.99 0.35 4.86
CA ASP A 83 -28.06 -0.26 6.19
C ASP A 83 -27.01 0.43 7.08
N GLU A 84 -27.20 1.73 7.31
CA GLU A 84 -26.45 2.45 8.36
C GLU A 84 -26.87 1.89 9.73
N VAL A 85 -26.22 0.82 10.15
CA VAL A 85 -26.29 0.37 11.54
C VAL A 85 -25.73 1.52 12.40
N HIS A 86 -26.61 2.26 13.04
CA HIS A 86 -26.24 3.34 13.95
C HIS A 86 -25.42 2.74 15.11
N LYS A 87 -24.09 2.80 14.99
CA LYS A 87 -23.22 2.34 16.07
C LYS A 87 -23.44 3.20 17.33
N PRO A 88 -23.62 2.59 18.51
CA PRO A 88 -23.86 3.31 19.74
C PRO A 88 -22.70 4.29 20.02
N ARG A 89 -23.02 5.41 20.65
CA ARG A 89 -22.03 6.47 20.97
C ARG A 89 -20.81 5.94 21.74
N VAL A 90 -21.00 4.93 22.57
CA VAL A 90 -19.95 4.26 23.34
C VAL A 90 -18.88 3.63 22.43
N THR A 91 -19.28 2.96 21.35
CA THR A 91 -18.35 2.36 20.38
C THR A 91 -17.52 3.42 19.67
N ARG A 92 -18.11 4.56 19.36
CA ARG A 92 -17.43 5.69 18.71
C ARG A 92 -16.41 6.33 19.65
N LEU A 93 -16.75 6.50 20.94
CA LEU A 93 -15.83 6.99 21.97
C LEU A 93 -14.68 6.01 22.19
N ALA A 94 -14.97 4.71 22.33
CA ALA A 94 -13.95 3.68 22.48
C ALA A 94 -12.97 3.67 21.29
N ALA A 95 -13.46 3.76 20.06
CA ALA A 95 -12.62 3.85 18.87
C ALA A 95 -11.72 5.10 18.87
N GLY A 96 -12.24 6.24 19.33
CA GLY A 96 -11.45 7.47 19.49
C GLY A 96 -10.33 7.32 20.53
N ILE A 97 -10.63 6.73 21.68
CA ILE A 97 -9.64 6.49 22.74
C ILE A 97 -8.53 5.54 22.24
N ILE A 98 -8.91 4.44 21.59
CA ILE A 98 -7.95 3.48 21.03
C ILE A 98 -7.04 4.18 20.00
N PHE A 99 -7.61 4.99 19.11
CA PHE A 99 -6.84 5.75 18.12
C PHE A 99 -5.82 6.68 18.79
N ILE A 100 -6.24 7.45 19.81
CA ILE A 100 -5.36 8.38 20.53
C ILE A 100 -4.25 7.61 21.24
N VAL A 101 -4.57 6.53 21.95
CA VAL A 101 -3.57 5.72 22.67
C VAL A 101 -2.55 5.13 21.68
N THR A 102 -3.02 4.55 20.57
CA THR A 102 -2.13 3.99 19.56
C THR A 102 -1.22 5.06 18.95
N SER A 103 -1.76 6.24 18.64
CA SER A 103 -0.99 7.37 18.11
C SER A 103 0.07 7.87 19.11
N LEU A 104 -0.29 7.95 20.39
CA LEU A 104 0.66 8.34 21.45
C LEU A 104 1.78 7.32 21.62
N VAL A 105 1.46 6.02 21.60
CA VAL A 105 2.46 4.95 21.68
C VAL A 105 3.43 5.02 20.50
N LEU A 106 2.91 5.16 19.27
CA LEU A 106 3.76 5.30 18.08
C LEU A 106 4.65 6.55 18.14
N LEU A 107 4.09 7.67 18.59
CA LEU A 107 4.85 8.92 18.77
C LEU A 107 5.93 8.76 19.84
N ALA A 108 5.61 8.12 20.97
CA ALA A 108 6.58 7.85 22.04
C ALA A 108 7.73 6.98 21.56
N ILE A 109 7.43 5.91 20.80
CA ILE A 109 8.46 5.06 20.19
C ILE A 109 9.32 5.88 19.24
N PHE A 110 8.71 6.68 18.36
CA PHE A 110 9.44 7.51 17.41
C PHE A 110 10.39 8.51 18.07
N VAL A 111 9.94 9.17 19.15
CA VAL A 111 10.75 10.13 19.91
C VAL A 111 11.84 9.44 20.74
N ALA A 112 11.54 8.26 21.29
CA ALA A 112 12.49 7.47 22.10
C ALA A 112 13.58 6.79 21.24
N THR A 113 13.29 6.49 19.98
CA THR A 113 14.24 5.84 19.08
C THR A 113 15.27 6.85 18.58
N LYS A 114 16.51 6.68 19.00
CA LYS A 114 17.62 7.45 18.44
C LYS A 114 17.82 7.01 17.00
N PRO A 115 17.89 7.94 16.03
CA PRO A 115 18.23 7.57 14.66
C PRO A 115 19.59 6.88 14.65
N ILE A 116 19.69 5.72 14.03
CA ILE A 116 20.97 5.04 13.79
C ILE A 116 21.68 5.85 12.71
N VAL A 117 22.35 6.92 13.13
CA VAL A 117 23.21 7.73 12.28
C VAL A 117 24.58 7.05 12.30
N GLY A 118 24.69 5.92 11.60
CA GLY A 118 25.99 5.39 11.21
C GLY A 118 26.58 6.24 10.09
N PRO A 119 27.92 6.30 9.93
CA PRO A 119 28.49 6.87 8.72
C PRO A 119 27.86 6.10 7.54
N TYR A 120 27.10 6.80 6.71
CA TYR A 120 26.63 6.25 5.46
C TYR A 120 27.88 5.97 4.63
N ASP A 121 28.23 4.71 4.56
CA ASP A 121 29.39 4.28 3.80
C ASP A 121 28.99 4.46 2.32
N ASP A 122 29.55 5.47 1.67
CA ASP A 122 29.39 5.76 0.24
C ASP A 122 29.98 4.63 -0.65
N ARG A 123 30.13 3.45 -0.07
CA ARG A 123 30.57 2.27 -0.79
C ARG A 123 29.49 1.86 -1.76
N GLU A 124 29.74 2.23 -2.99
CA GLU A 124 29.03 1.85 -4.20
C GLU A 124 27.72 2.62 -4.44
N THR A 125 27.81 3.61 -5.31
CA THR A 125 26.72 4.30 -5.98
C THR A 125 25.74 3.35 -6.69
N ASP A 126 26.03 2.05 -6.72
CA ASP A 126 25.30 1.02 -7.47
C ASP A 126 24.49 0.07 -6.58
N TYR A 127 24.47 0.30 -5.25
CA TYR A 127 23.78 -0.59 -4.29
C TYR A 127 22.26 -0.73 -4.57
N GLN A 128 21.67 0.25 -5.24
CA GLN A 128 20.24 0.28 -5.55
C GLN A 128 19.92 -0.15 -6.98
N SER A 129 20.93 -0.61 -7.73
CA SER A 129 20.72 -1.10 -9.08
C SER A 129 19.91 -2.41 -9.06
N ILE A 130 19.06 -2.59 -10.06
CA ILE A 130 18.28 -3.82 -10.27
C ILE A 130 19.19 -5.05 -10.29
N LYS A 131 20.42 -4.90 -10.77
CA LYS A 131 21.41 -5.98 -10.84
C LYS A 131 21.86 -6.44 -9.45
N VAL A 132 22.14 -5.50 -8.55
CA VAL A 132 22.54 -5.82 -7.16
C VAL A 132 21.35 -6.41 -6.41
N LEU A 133 20.16 -5.80 -6.55
CA LEU A 133 18.94 -6.33 -5.95
C LEU A 133 18.66 -7.78 -6.40
N GLY A 134 18.79 -8.07 -7.71
CA GLY A 134 18.62 -9.41 -8.23
C GLY A 134 19.65 -10.40 -7.67
N LYS A 135 20.91 -9.98 -7.49
CA LYS A 135 21.96 -10.80 -6.89
C LYS A 135 21.66 -11.14 -5.43
N VAL A 136 21.26 -10.16 -4.63
CA VAL A 136 20.89 -10.35 -3.22
C VAL A 136 19.67 -11.25 -3.11
N LEU A 137 18.65 -11.01 -3.93
CA LEU A 137 17.41 -11.79 -3.93
C LEU A 137 17.65 -13.27 -4.26
N LEU A 138 18.53 -13.56 -5.24
CA LEU A 138 18.78 -14.93 -5.69
C LEU A 138 19.85 -15.67 -4.87
N ASN A 139 20.65 -14.98 -4.05
CA ASN A 139 21.64 -15.61 -3.20
C ASN A 139 21.23 -15.62 -1.73
N GLU A 140 21.02 -14.45 -1.14
CA GLU A 140 20.75 -14.31 0.30
C GLU A 140 19.29 -14.59 0.65
N TYR A 141 18.35 -14.19 -0.25
CA TYR A 141 16.90 -14.31 -0.05
C TYR A 141 16.25 -15.32 -1.00
N MET A 142 17.02 -16.32 -1.46
CA MET A 142 16.53 -17.33 -2.41
C MET A 142 15.31 -18.09 -1.87
N VAL A 143 15.34 -18.51 -0.62
CA VAL A 143 14.26 -19.30 -0.01
C VAL A 143 12.94 -18.49 0.08
N PRO A 144 12.92 -17.27 0.64
CA PRO A 144 11.71 -16.44 0.59
C PRO A 144 11.22 -16.15 -0.83
N PHE A 145 12.12 -16.00 -1.79
CA PHE A 145 11.78 -15.79 -3.20
C PHE A 145 11.06 -16.99 -3.82
N GLU A 146 11.55 -18.21 -3.56
CA GLU A 146 10.91 -19.45 -4.00
C GLU A 146 9.52 -19.63 -3.37
N PHE A 147 9.37 -19.38 -2.07
CA PHE A 147 8.07 -19.42 -1.42
C PHE A 147 7.08 -18.40 -2.03
N ALA A 148 7.54 -17.19 -2.34
CA ALA A 148 6.70 -16.19 -3.00
C ALA A 148 6.25 -16.66 -4.40
N SER A 149 7.12 -17.32 -5.15
CA SER A 149 6.78 -17.87 -6.47
C SER A 149 5.72 -18.97 -6.41
N VAL A 150 5.83 -19.87 -5.43
CA VAL A 150 4.82 -20.91 -5.18
C VAL A 150 3.49 -20.28 -4.75
N LEU A 151 3.51 -19.27 -3.89
CA LEU A 151 2.32 -18.55 -3.47
C LEU A 151 1.59 -17.91 -4.65
N LEU A 152 2.34 -17.27 -5.56
CA LEU A 152 1.79 -16.69 -6.79
C LEU A 152 1.15 -17.76 -7.70
N LEU A 153 1.80 -18.92 -7.83
CA LEU A 153 1.26 -20.03 -8.61
C LEU A 153 -0.07 -20.52 -8.01
N VAL A 154 -0.11 -20.73 -6.70
CA VAL A 154 -1.34 -21.14 -6.00
C VAL A 154 -2.44 -20.10 -6.13
N ALA A 155 -2.09 -18.80 -6.03
CA ALA A 155 -3.05 -17.72 -6.24
C ALA A 155 -3.65 -17.71 -7.66
N MET A 156 -2.82 -17.95 -8.69
CA MET A 156 -3.29 -18.07 -10.07
C MET A 156 -4.24 -19.26 -10.26
N ILE A 157 -3.87 -20.44 -9.73
CA ILE A 157 -4.71 -21.62 -9.79
C ILE A 157 -6.04 -21.38 -9.08
N GLY A 158 -5.99 -20.80 -7.88
CA GLY A 158 -7.19 -20.45 -7.10
C GLY A 158 -8.12 -19.49 -7.85
N ALA A 159 -7.57 -18.45 -8.47
CA ALA A 159 -8.34 -17.50 -9.26
C ALA A 159 -9.06 -18.17 -10.45
N VAL A 160 -8.36 -19.06 -11.15
CA VAL A 160 -8.94 -19.82 -12.29
C VAL A 160 -10.04 -20.76 -11.82
N LEU A 161 -9.84 -21.48 -10.72
CA LEU A 161 -10.84 -22.39 -10.17
C LEU A 161 -12.11 -21.65 -9.71
N LEU A 162 -11.96 -20.52 -9.05
CA LEU A 162 -13.10 -19.69 -8.62
C LEU A 162 -13.83 -19.03 -9.79
N SER A 163 -13.12 -18.71 -10.87
CA SER A 163 -13.73 -18.16 -12.09
C SER A 163 -14.52 -19.19 -12.90
N LYS A 164 -14.28 -20.48 -12.72
CA LYS A 164 -14.93 -21.54 -13.47
C LYS A 164 -16.38 -21.70 -12.99
N ARG A 165 -17.35 -21.30 -13.82
CA ARG A 165 -18.76 -21.53 -13.60
C ARG A 165 -19.06 -23.02 -13.74
N GLU A 166 -19.52 -23.71 -12.70
CA GLU A 166 -20.11 -25.04 -12.84
C GLU A 166 -21.38 -24.93 -13.71
N LYS A 167 -21.42 -25.64 -14.82
CA LYS A 167 -22.67 -25.87 -15.53
C LYS A 167 -23.52 -26.75 -14.62
N ILE A 168 -24.53 -26.12 -13.97
CA ILE A 168 -25.60 -26.91 -13.32
C ILE A 168 -26.30 -27.65 -14.43
N GLU A 169 -25.99 -28.93 -14.62
CA GLU A 169 -26.80 -29.83 -15.42
C GLU A 169 -28.19 -29.92 -14.76
N LYS A 170 -29.15 -29.25 -15.39
CA LYS A 170 -30.55 -29.49 -15.08
C LYS A 170 -30.85 -30.92 -15.48
N LYS A 171 -30.95 -31.84 -14.50
CA LYS A 171 -31.65 -33.11 -14.62
C LYS A 171 -33.14 -32.87 -14.55
#